data_215193771ca5aa4a8f6d534dde690f26
#
_entry.id   215193771ca5aa4a8f6d534dde690f26
#
_cell.length_a   1.000
_cell.length_b   1.000
_cell.length_c   1.000
_cell.angle_alpha   90.00
_cell.angle_beta   90.00
_cell.angle_gamma   90.00
#
_symmetry.space_group_name_H-M   'P 1'
#
loop_
_entity.id
_entity.type
_entity.pdbx_description
1 polymer ?
#
loop_
_entity_poly.entity_id
_entity_poly.type
_entity_poly.pdbx_seq_one_letter_code
_entity_poly.pdbx_strand_id
1 'polypeptide(L)'
;LQKGYNEINKTKKINFLNNVERVPYCKTKFVFPMLTRKIRLLRRISKAVEAVCKWNGMIFNIMEFRIFKNRRLKMRKKIVNSLITATVIGSMLTGMAVPCFAGEKKDDGSSITVLVESGSPAEALANDTAADFEKETGCKVVVDAVAYTGMYDKLSTEIKAGQAAHDVSCMDFVWLAAFADAIEPITDADTSDFLPTLEESGTVDGNLLGYPMWVNAKILIYRKDLIPEDKVPKTWDEYKALAKEMKTDDMYGTTVFGSGSDAVCSFLDFACQAGADGLVYDKDGNVNITDQPYVDALDFMVEMANEDCTPSDSLATASTESQELFNNGKVAMQLNWSHQYPAAVEALGADKVGCAPMIAGSAGAGATTGPWYECVMKNSENKDMALKYVEYMYDHNADYMNGTLKIAGRTSVYEEAGKEAGNEHTTAVLDTLNEKQSQPRPMISTWSQVEQVLTGVVESCLGGADVKETLESAKEEIEAIGK
;
A
#
# COMPACT_ATOMS: atom_id res chain seq x y z
N LEU A 1 -30.26 22.59 3.91
CA LEU A 1 -28.87 22.46 4.38
C LEU A 1 -28.17 23.84 4.48
N GLN A 2 -28.30 24.72 3.48
CA GLN A 2 -27.66 26.04 3.48
C GLN A 2 -28.21 27.03 4.53
N LYS A 3 -29.50 26.94 4.87
CA LYS A 3 -30.11 27.74 5.94
C LYS A 3 -29.65 27.30 7.34
N GLY A 4 -29.54 26.01 7.61
CA GLY A 4 -29.06 25.49 8.90
C GLY A 4 -27.60 25.76 9.19
N TYR A 5 -26.75 25.75 8.15
CA TYR A 5 -25.30 26.05 8.27
C TYR A 5 -25.03 27.52 8.61
N ASN A 6 -25.85 28.42 8.10
CA ASN A 6 -25.69 29.86 8.37
C ASN A 6 -26.16 30.27 9.80
N GLU A 7 -27.12 29.56 10.39
CA GLU A 7 -27.55 29.81 11.77
C GLU A 7 -26.55 29.27 12.81
N ILE A 8 -25.99 28.09 12.58
CA ILE A 8 -24.99 27.50 13.49
C ILE A 8 -23.72 28.36 13.54
N ASN A 9 -23.31 28.94 12.42
CA ASN A 9 -22.14 29.81 12.37
C ASN A 9 -22.38 31.20 12.98
N LYS A 10 -23.60 31.74 12.94
CA LYS A 10 -23.93 32.98 13.63
C LYS A 10 -23.90 32.80 15.14
N THR A 11 -24.45 31.72 15.68
CA THR A 11 -24.51 31.45 17.13
C THR A 11 -23.11 31.18 17.70
N LYS A 12 -22.24 30.44 17.00
CA LYS A 12 -20.86 30.20 17.43
C LYS A 12 -19.98 31.46 17.39
N LYS A 13 -20.19 32.33 16.40
CA LYS A 13 -19.43 33.60 16.27
C LYS A 13 -19.79 34.61 17.37
N ILE A 14 -21.04 34.65 17.80
CA ILE A 14 -21.52 35.55 18.89
C ILE A 14 -21.00 35.04 20.26
N ASN A 15 -20.99 33.74 20.53
CA ASN A 15 -20.48 33.19 21.78
C ASN A 15 -18.94 33.28 21.91
N PHE A 16 -18.20 33.28 20.80
CA PHE A 16 -16.75 33.45 20.84
C PHE A 16 -16.33 34.92 21.13
N LEU A 17 -17.05 35.88 20.58
CA LEU A 17 -16.75 37.31 20.80
C LEU A 17 -17.15 37.78 22.22
N ASN A 18 -18.21 37.23 22.82
CA ASN A 18 -18.64 37.59 24.16
C ASN A 18 -17.75 37.02 25.29
N ASN A 19 -16.96 35.96 25.01
CA ASN A 19 -16.03 35.40 25.99
C ASN A 19 -14.63 36.03 25.99
N VAL A 20 -14.27 36.84 24.99
CA VAL A 20 -12.95 37.47 24.92
C VAL A 20 -12.90 38.80 25.70
N GLU A 21 -14.06 39.41 26.02
CA GLU A 21 -14.11 40.73 26.73
C GLU A 21 -14.10 40.63 28.28
N ARG A 22 -14.01 39.44 28.87
CA ARG A 22 -14.03 39.27 30.34
C ARG A 22 -12.75 38.65 30.93
N VAL A 23 -11.58 39.10 30.48
CA VAL A 23 -10.31 38.73 31.14
C VAL A 23 -9.75 39.95 31.87
N PRO A 24 -9.52 39.92 33.20
CA PRO A 24 -9.01 41.08 33.95
C PRO A 24 -7.57 41.40 33.55
N TYR A 25 -7.28 42.67 33.49
CA TYR A 25 -5.99 43.25 33.18
C TYR A 25 -4.90 42.74 34.14
N CYS A 26 -3.97 41.96 33.65
CA CYS A 26 -2.73 41.62 34.34
C CYS A 26 -1.55 42.29 33.62
N LYS A 27 -0.86 43.14 34.36
CA LYS A 27 0.29 43.94 33.87
C LYS A 27 1.53 43.04 33.78
N THR A 28 1.82 42.50 32.60
CA THR A 28 3.19 42.05 32.26
C THR A 28 3.51 42.42 30.81
N LYS A 29 4.54 43.26 30.65
CA LYS A 29 4.94 43.88 29.36
C LYS A 29 5.50 42.92 28.29
N PHE A 30 5.49 41.63 28.52
CA PHE A 30 6.15 40.66 27.60
C PHE A 30 5.20 39.70 26.84
N VAL A 31 3.93 39.64 27.16
CA VAL A 31 2.99 38.69 26.55
C VAL A 31 2.22 39.26 25.35
N PHE A 32 2.13 40.59 25.24
CA PHE A 32 1.32 41.26 24.23
C PHE A 32 1.79 41.11 22.76
N PRO A 33 3.11 41.05 22.43
CA PRO A 33 3.53 40.89 21.03
C PRO A 33 3.30 39.51 20.46
N MET A 34 3.34 38.48 21.30
CA MET A 34 3.12 37.07 20.84
C MET A 34 1.64 36.80 20.57
N LEU A 35 0.75 37.33 21.39
CA LEU A 35 -0.71 37.14 21.22
C LEU A 35 -1.22 37.83 19.95
N THR A 36 -0.72 39.04 19.68
CA THR A 36 -1.08 39.77 18.45
C THR A 36 -0.53 39.14 17.19
N ARG A 37 0.62 38.46 17.23
CA ARG A 37 1.13 37.65 16.10
C ARG A 37 0.28 36.41 15.85
N LYS A 38 -0.11 35.65 16.90
CA LYS A 38 -1.00 34.49 16.77
C LYS A 38 -2.38 34.85 16.22
N ILE A 39 -2.98 35.96 16.69
CA ILE A 39 -4.27 36.43 16.17
C ILE A 39 -4.17 36.89 14.70
N ARG A 40 -3.06 37.50 14.27
CA ARG A 40 -2.84 37.84 12.85
C ARG A 40 -2.65 36.60 11.99
N LEU A 41 -1.97 35.58 12.50
CA LEU A 41 -1.79 34.29 11.80
C LEU A 41 -3.13 33.56 11.63
N LEU A 42 -3.94 33.48 12.67
CA LEU A 42 -5.27 32.85 12.62
C LEU A 42 -6.22 33.57 11.65
N ARG A 43 -6.14 34.94 11.56
CA ARG A 43 -6.92 35.68 10.55
C ARG A 43 -6.44 35.45 9.13
N ARG A 44 -5.15 35.20 8.92
CA ARG A 44 -4.62 34.83 7.59
C ARG A 44 -5.05 33.41 7.18
N ILE A 45 -4.99 32.46 8.10
CA ILE A 45 -5.47 31.09 7.88
C ILE A 45 -6.98 31.08 7.58
N SER A 46 -7.80 31.81 8.32
CA SER A 46 -9.25 31.92 8.07
C SER A 46 -9.56 32.48 6.68
N LYS A 47 -8.80 33.48 6.20
CA LYS A 47 -8.98 34.05 4.86
C LYS A 47 -8.53 33.06 3.75
N ALA A 48 -7.49 32.28 3.99
CA ALA A 48 -7.03 31.25 3.05
C ALA A 48 -8.06 30.12 2.93
N VAL A 49 -8.61 29.67 4.05
CA VAL A 49 -9.69 28.65 4.06
C VAL A 49 -10.95 29.17 3.35
N GLU A 50 -11.33 30.43 3.55
CA GLU A 50 -12.46 31.04 2.85
C GLU A 50 -12.23 31.14 1.32
N ALA A 51 -10.99 31.39 0.90
CA ALA A 51 -10.61 31.41 -0.52
C ALA A 51 -10.68 30.03 -1.15
N VAL A 52 -10.19 28.99 -0.45
CA VAL A 52 -10.24 27.58 -0.90
C VAL A 52 -11.70 27.09 -1.00
N CYS A 53 -12.55 27.43 -0.02
CA CYS A 53 -13.97 27.07 -0.08
C CYS A 53 -14.71 27.76 -1.24
N LYS A 54 -14.36 29.01 -1.57
CA LYS A 54 -14.90 29.70 -2.75
C LYS A 54 -14.41 29.09 -4.06
N TRP A 55 -13.15 28.65 -4.11
CA TRP A 55 -12.56 28.00 -5.29
C TRP A 55 -13.22 26.64 -5.55
N ASN A 56 -13.39 25.82 -4.52
CA ASN A 56 -14.07 24.52 -4.64
C ASN A 56 -15.56 24.67 -5.05
N GLY A 57 -16.28 25.68 -4.54
CA GLY A 57 -17.64 25.99 -4.97
C GLY A 57 -17.72 26.42 -6.45
N MET A 58 -16.68 27.09 -6.97
CA MET A 58 -16.60 27.48 -8.38
C MET A 58 -16.27 26.30 -9.29
N ILE A 59 -15.42 25.37 -8.85
CA ILE A 59 -15.10 24.13 -9.58
C ILE A 59 -16.33 23.22 -9.65
N PHE A 60 -17.09 23.10 -8.56
CA PHE A 60 -18.33 22.30 -8.53
C PHE A 60 -19.39 22.83 -9.52
N ASN A 61 -19.57 24.15 -9.61
CA ASN A 61 -20.47 24.78 -10.58
C ASN A 61 -20.01 24.58 -12.04
N ILE A 62 -18.69 24.59 -12.30
CA ILE A 62 -18.15 24.37 -13.65
C ILE A 62 -18.32 22.89 -14.07
N MET A 63 -18.15 21.95 -13.14
CA MET A 63 -18.38 20.51 -13.40
C MET A 63 -19.87 20.21 -13.66
N GLU A 64 -20.79 20.75 -12.88
CA GLU A 64 -22.24 20.61 -13.15
C GLU A 64 -22.63 21.18 -14.51
N PHE A 65 -22.09 22.33 -14.91
CA PHE A 65 -22.39 22.93 -16.19
C PHE A 65 -21.85 22.12 -17.39
N ARG A 66 -20.72 21.44 -17.25
CA ARG A 66 -20.17 20.53 -18.28
C ARG A 66 -20.97 19.22 -18.38
N ILE A 67 -21.40 18.66 -17.25
CA ILE A 67 -22.20 17.42 -17.21
C ILE A 67 -23.59 17.66 -17.83
N PHE A 68 -24.21 18.82 -17.60
CA PHE A 68 -25.50 19.19 -18.20
C PHE A 68 -25.41 19.38 -19.72
N LYS A 69 -24.30 19.91 -20.23
CA LYS A 69 -24.13 20.14 -21.69
C LYS A 69 -23.92 18.84 -22.47
N ASN A 70 -23.26 17.82 -21.85
CA ASN A 70 -23.06 16.52 -22.51
C ASN A 70 -24.24 15.57 -22.41
N ARG A 71 -25.19 15.78 -21.48
CA ARG A 71 -26.42 14.97 -21.38
C ARG A 71 -27.47 15.28 -22.40
N ARG A 72 -27.48 16.47 -23.03
CA ARG A 72 -28.47 16.82 -24.09
C ARG A 72 -28.23 16.14 -25.44
N LEU A 73 -27.08 15.56 -25.68
CA LEU A 73 -26.74 14.90 -26.96
C LEU A 73 -26.89 13.36 -26.97
N LYS A 74 -27.23 12.70 -25.84
CA LYS A 74 -27.39 11.24 -25.76
C LYS A 74 -28.77 10.74 -25.33
N MET A 75 -29.78 11.61 -25.24
CA MET A 75 -31.17 11.24 -24.85
C MET A 75 -32.09 11.00 -26.04
N ARG A 76 -31.67 10.12 -26.96
CA ARG A 76 -32.61 9.52 -27.94
C ARG A 76 -32.28 8.05 -28.22
N LYS A 77 -32.10 7.21 -27.15
CA LYS A 77 -32.31 5.75 -27.23
C LYS A 77 -32.08 5.14 -25.85
N LYS A 78 -33.13 4.60 -25.27
CA LYS A 78 -33.27 3.74 -24.08
C LYS A 78 -33.94 4.42 -22.88
N ILE A 79 -35.26 4.54 -23.03
CA ILE A 79 -36.20 4.45 -21.92
C ILE A 79 -36.51 2.96 -21.80
N VAL A 80 -35.90 2.29 -20.82
CA VAL A 80 -36.40 1.15 -20.03
C VAL A 80 -35.30 0.86 -18.97
N ASN A 81 -35.73 0.72 -17.74
CA ASN A 81 -34.96 0.43 -16.52
C ASN A 81 -34.38 1.65 -15.79
N SER A 82 -35.24 2.24 -15.00
CA SER A 82 -34.86 3.08 -13.87
C SER A 82 -35.96 3.08 -12.83
N LEU A 83 -35.91 2.12 -11.97
CA LEU A 83 -36.60 2.10 -10.68
C LEU A 83 -35.79 1.18 -9.75
N ILE A 84 -34.75 1.69 -9.19
CA ILE A 84 -34.10 1.27 -7.93
C ILE A 84 -32.93 2.26 -7.72
N THR A 85 -33.15 3.38 -7.08
CA THR A 85 -32.16 4.13 -6.34
C THR A 85 -32.85 5.25 -5.54
N ALA A 86 -33.50 4.85 -4.47
CA ALA A 86 -33.90 5.78 -3.41
C ALA A 86 -34.20 4.95 -2.16
N THR A 87 -33.18 4.48 -1.44
CA THR A 87 -33.29 4.11 0.00
C THR A 87 -31.90 3.82 0.57
N VAL A 88 -31.06 4.79 0.72
CA VAL A 88 -29.95 4.72 1.70
C VAL A 88 -29.67 6.15 2.16
N ILE A 89 -30.49 6.72 3.00
CA ILE A 89 -30.15 7.72 4.02
C ILE A 89 -31.32 7.69 5.01
N GLY A 90 -31.10 7.04 6.15
CA GLY A 90 -32.04 7.16 7.26
C GLY A 90 -32.17 5.90 8.09
N SER A 91 -31.17 5.54 8.86
CA SER A 91 -31.38 4.75 10.08
C SER A 91 -30.13 4.75 10.96
N MET A 92 -29.92 5.84 11.65
CA MET A 92 -29.30 5.79 12.98
C MET A 92 -30.41 6.09 13.99
N LEU A 93 -30.47 5.25 15.03
CA LEU A 93 -31.37 5.28 16.18
C LEU A 93 -32.71 4.54 16.00
N THR A 94 -32.72 3.27 16.36
CA THR A 94 -33.65 2.71 17.37
C THR A 94 -33.30 1.22 17.52
N GLY A 95 -32.89 0.82 18.71
CA GLY A 95 -32.85 -0.58 19.10
C GLY A 95 -34.29 -1.13 19.21
N MET A 96 -34.54 -2.24 18.52
CA MET A 96 -35.68 -3.12 18.80
C MET A 96 -35.30 -4.55 18.48
N ALA A 97 -35.53 -5.40 19.41
CA ALA A 97 -35.36 -6.83 19.37
C ALA A 97 -36.09 -7.45 18.17
N VAL A 98 -35.38 -8.34 17.46
CA VAL A 98 -35.97 -9.19 16.42
C VAL A 98 -36.42 -10.50 17.09
N PRO A 99 -37.67 -10.96 16.95
CA PRO A 99 -38.10 -12.24 17.46
C PRO A 99 -37.59 -13.37 16.56
N CYS A 100 -37.02 -14.42 17.19
CA CYS A 100 -36.71 -15.70 16.56
C CYS A 100 -37.98 -16.31 15.98
N PHE A 101 -38.00 -16.56 14.68
CA PHE A 101 -38.87 -17.55 14.04
C PHE A 101 -38.01 -18.68 13.49
N ALA A 102 -38.16 -19.86 14.08
CA ALA A 102 -37.66 -21.11 13.55
C ALA A 102 -38.57 -21.58 12.39
N GLY A 103 -37.98 -21.92 11.24
CA GLY A 103 -38.73 -22.62 10.19
C GLY A 103 -38.08 -22.60 8.82
N GLU A 104 -37.59 -23.78 8.42
CA GLU A 104 -37.27 -24.29 7.09
C GLU A 104 -35.96 -23.81 6.40
N LYS A 105 -35.07 -24.81 6.25
CA LYS A 105 -33.87 -24.76 5.42
C LYS A 105 -34.20 -24.35 3.99
N LYS A 106 -33.92 -23.11 3.68
CA LYS A 106 -33.68 -22.58 2.34
C LYS A 106 -32.71 -21.45 2.47
N ASP A 107 -31.61 -21.52 1.73
CA ASP A 107 -30.65 -20.44 1.55
C ASP A 107 -30.28 -19.81 2.90
N ASP A 108 -29.32 -20.32 3.60
CA ASP A 108 -29.08 -19.86 4.97
C ASP A 108 -28.23 -18.59 5.00
N GLY A 109 -28.30 -17.78 3.95
CA GLY A 109 -27.83 -16.40 3.93
C GLY A 109 -26.48 -16.17 4.60
N SER A 110 -25.61 -17.20 4.62
CA SER A 110 -24.28 -17.09 5.19
C SER A 110 -23.51 -16.03 4.42
N SER A 111 -22.80 -15.18 5.12
CA SER A 111 -21.90 -14.23 4.53
C SER A 111 -20.57 -14.26 5.24
N ILE A 112 -19.50 -14.12 4.50
CA ILE A 112 -18.14 -13.93 5.01
C ILE A 112 -17.65 -12.54 4.64
N THR A 113 -16.83 -11.97 5.50
CA THR A 113 -16.20 -10.67 5.30
C THR A 113 -14.70 -10.85 5.11
N VAL A 114 -14.16 -10.24 4.08
CA VAL A 114 -12.75 -10.37 3.68
C VAL A 114 -12.08 -9.01 3.74
N LEU A 115 -11.03 -8.88 4.53
CA LEU A 115 -10.21 -7.69 4.62
C LEU A 115 -9.05 -7.77 3.64
N VAL A 116 -8.91 -6.77 2.79
CA VAL A 116 -7.86 -6.69 1.76
C VAL A 116 -7.22 -5.31 1.72
N GLU A 117 -6.01 -5.23 1.16
CA GLU A 117 -5.40 -3.94 0.86
C GLU A 117 -6.09 -3.30 -0.35
N SER A 118 -6.46 -2.02 -0.23
CA SER A 118 -7.09 -1.27 -1.32
C SER A 118 -6.13 -1.04 -2.49
N GLY A 119 -6.57 -1.34 -3.70
CA GLY A 119 -5.78 -1.23 -4.93
C GLY A 119 -4.80 -2.39 -5.13
N SER A 120 -4.81 -3.40 -4.26
CA SER A 120 -3.93 -4.56 -4.34
C SER A 120 -4.46 -5.68 -5.24
N PRO A 121 -3.61 -6.66 -5.59
CA PRO A 121 -4.06 -7.92 -6.20
C PRO A 121 -5.15 -8.65 -5.41
N ALA A 122 -5.12 -8.58 -4.08
CA ALA A 122 -6.13 -9.21 -3.23
C ALA A 122 -7.52 -8.60 -3.41
N GLU A 123 -7.60 -7.28 -3.47
CA GLU A 123 -8.88 -6.62 -3.71
C GLU A 123 -9.47 -7.05 -5.06
N ALA A 124 -8.65 -7.09 -6.10
CA ALA A 124 -9.07 -7.54 -7.42
C ALA A 124 -9.54 -9.01 -7.39
N LEU A 125 -8.72 -9.91 -6.85
CA LEU A 125 -9.02 -11.34 -6.75
C LEU A 125 -10.29 -11.60 -5.93
N ALA A 126 -10.42 -10.96 -4.75
CA ALA A 126 -11.59 -11.14 -3.90
C ALA A 126 -12.88 -10.61 -4.56
N ASN A 127 -12.83 -9.48 -5.25
CA ASN A 127 -13.99 -8.94 -5.97
C ASN A 127 -14.38 -9.81 -7.17
N ASP A 128 -13.41 -10.31 -7.92
CA ASP A 128 -13.65 -11.10 -9.12
C ASP A 128 -14.20 -12.50 -8.78
N THR A 129 -13.69 -13.13 -7.71
CA THR A 129 -14.11 -14.46 -7.27
C THR A 129 -15.43 -14.48 -6.47
N ALA A 130 -15.77 -13.37 -5.81
CA ALA A 130 -16.90 -13.29 -4.89
C ALA A 130 -18.23 -13.75 -5.50
N ALA A 131 -18.56 -13.31 -6.72
CA ALA A 131 -19.83 -13.60 -7.37
C ALA A 131 -19.94 -15.06 -7.80
N ASP A 132 -18.86 -15.67 -8.26
CA ASP A 132 -18.86 -17.08 -8.67
C ASP A 132 -18.87 -17.99 -7.46
N PHE A 133 -18.16 -17.65 -6.39
CA PHE A 133 -18.23 -18.37 -5.10
C PHE A 133 -19.63 -18.31 -4.49
N GLU A 134 -20.29 -17.15 -4.48
CA GLU A 134 -21.67 -17.01 -4.01
C GLU A 134 -22.64 -17.89 -4.82
N LYS A 135 -22.46 -17.94 -6.13
CA LYS A 135 -23.27 -18.77 -7.02
C LYS A 135 -23.10 -20.27 -6.75
N GLU A 136 -21.89 -20.71 -6.41
CA GLU A 136 -21.60 -22.11 -6.15
C GLU A 136 -22.01 -22.57 -4.75
N THR A 137 -21.84 -21.72 -3.76
CA THR A 137 -22.01 -22.07 -2.35
C THR A 137 -23.26 -21.48 -1.70
N GLY A 138 -23.83 -20.42 -2.26
CA GLY A 138 -24.88 -19.63 -1.63
C GLY A 138 -24.35 -18.63 -0.59
N CYS A 139 -23.04 -18.64 -0.28
CA CYS A 139 -22.41 -17.74 0.68
C CYS A 139 -22.02 -16.43 0.03
N LYS A 140 -22.50 -15.32 0.58
CA LYS A 140 -22.13 -13.99 0.12
C LYS A 140 -20.76 -13.60 0.62
N VAL A 141 -19.92 -13.06 -0.26
CA VAL A 141 -18.62 -12.49 0.11
C VAL A 141 -18.74 -10.95 0.17
N VAL A 142 -18.29 -10.36 1.27
CA VAL A 142 -18.25 -8.92 1.48
C VAL A 142 -16.78 -8.50 1.59
N VAL A 143 -16.30 -7.76 0.60
CA VAL A 143 -14.91 -7.29 0.55
C VAL A 143 -14.83 -5.92 1.23
N ASP A 144 -13.92 -5.79 2.20
CA ASP A 144 -13.57 -4.54 2.88
C ASP A 144 -12.12 -4.16 2.53
N ALA A 145 -11.98 -3.17 1.66
CA ALA A 145 -10.70 -2.70 1.16
C ALA A 145 -10.20 -1.50 1.97
N VAL A 146 -9.01 -1.62 2.55
CA VAL A 146 -8.38 -0.63 3.43
C VAL A 146 -6.97 -0.32 2.94
N ALA A 147 -6.54 0.94 3.01
CA ALA A 147 -5.16 1.30 2.67
C ALA A 147 -4.16 0.57 3.59
N TYR A 148 -3.01 0.15 3.05
CA TYR A 148 -1.96 -0.60 3.76
C TYR A 148 -1.64 -0.02 5.13
N THR A 149 -1.42 1.31 5.21
CA THR A 149 -1.07 2.02 6.45
C THR A 149 -2.11 1.92 7.57
N GLY A 150 -3.38 1.65 7.23
CA GLY A 150 -4.48 1.47 8.21
C GLY A 150 -4.83 0.02 8.51
N MET A 151 -4.32 -0.91 7.71
CA MET A 151 -4.74 -2.31 7.75
C MET A 151 -4.21 -3.03 9.00
N TYR A 152 -2.94 -2.85 9.34
CA TYR A 152 -2.34 -3.40 10.56
C TYR A 152 -3.04 -2.92 11.83
N ASP A 153 -3.32 -1.62 11.93
CA ASP A 153 -4.00 -1.02 13.08
C ASP A 153 -5.43 -1.54 13.23
N LYS A 154 -6.12 -1.72 12.10
CA LYS A 154 -7.48 -2.29 12.06
C LYS A 154 -7.47 -3.72 12.59
N LEU A 155 -6.60 -4.59 12.05
CA LEU A 155 -6.42 -5.97 12.51
C LEU A 155 -6.06 -6.04 14.00
N SER A 156 -5.08 -5.23 14.44
CA SER A 156 -4.67 -5.15 15.85
C SER A 156 -5.84 -4.79 16.76
N THR A 157 -6.70 -3.88 16.32
CA THR A 157 -7.88 -3.43 17.10
C THR A 157 -8.91 -4.53 17.19
N GLU A 158 -9.22 -5.22 16.10
CA GLU A 158 -10.17 -6.33 16.04
C GLU A 158 -9.72 -7.51 16.91
N ILE A 159 -8.46 -7.90 16.79
CA ILE A 159 -7.86 -8.99 17.57
C ILE A 159 -7.89 -8.66 19.07
N LYS A 160 -7.51 -7.44 19.47
CA LYS A 160 -7.58 -6.99 20.88
C LYS A 160 -9.00 -6.94 21.41
N ALA A 161 -9.98 -6.66 20.57
CA ALA A 161 -11.40 -6.69 20.95
C ALA A 161 -11.96 -8.11 21.11
N GLY A 162 -11.20 -9.13 20.68
CA GLY A 162 -11.62 -10.55 20.75
C GLY A 162 -12.78 -10.90 19.82
N GLN A 163 -13.04 -10.07 18.82
CA GLN A 163 -14.09 -10.27 17.82
C GLN A 163 -13.46 -10.32 16.43
N ALA A 164 -13.86 -11.28 15.61
CA ALA A 164 -13.55 -11.26 14.20
C ALA A 164 -14.58 -10.37 13.49
N ALA A 165 -14.20 -9.14 13.16
CA ALA A 165 -15.01 -8.31 12.26
C ALA A 165 -14.87 -8.80 10.81
N HIS A 166 -13.78 -9.51 10.50
CA HIS A 166 -13.53 -10.18 9.24
C HIS A 166 -13.30 -11.67 9.47
N ASP A 167 -13.84 -12.49 8.57
CA ASP A 167 -13.66 -13.95 8.59
C ASP A 167 -12.34 -14.35 7.93
N VAL A 168 -11.93 -13.60 6.91
CA VAL A 168 -10.69 -13.73 6.15
C VAL A 168 -9.95 -12.41 6.16
N SER A 169 -8.64 -12.46 6.27
CA SER A 169 -7.77 -11.29 6.12
C SER A 169 -6.58 -11.60 5.24
N CYS A 170 -6.38 -10.78 4.22
CA CYS A 170 -5.15 -10.80 3.45
C CYS A 170 -4.05 -10.08 4.22
N MET A 171 -2.96 -10.76 4.51
CA MET A 171 -1.88 -10.26 5.36
C MET A 171 -0.55 -10.24 4.65
N ASP A 172 0.19 -9.15 4.83
CA ASP A 172 1.63 -9.14 4.55
C ASP A 172 2.32 -10.15 5.47
N PHE A 173 3.20 -11.00 4.91
CA PHE A 173 3.85 -12.08 5.67
C PHE A 173 4.57 -11.60 6.93
N VAL A 174 5.09 -10.39 6.94
CA VAL A 174 5.77 -9.80 8.11
C VAL A 174 4.84 -9.60 9.32
N TRP A 175 3.52 -9.65 9.12
CA TRP A 175 2.53 -9.54 10.20
C TRP A 175 2.14 -10.90 10.78
N LEU A 176 2.42 -11.99 10.09
CA LEU A 176 1.99 -13.34 10.51
C LEU A 176 2.48 -13.69 11.91
N ALA A 177 3.75 -13.39 12.23
CA ALA A 177 4.28 -13.64 13.57
C ALA A 177 3.56 -12.82 14.66
N ALA A 178 3.17 -11.58 14.36
CA ALA A 178 2.45 -10.72 15.31
C ALA A 178 1.01 -11.17 15.57
N PHE A 179 0.39 -11.81 14.59
CA PHE A 179 -1.02 -12.21 14.63
C PHE A 179 -1.24 -13.72 14.68
N ALA A 180 -0.18 -14.52 14.80
CA ALA A 180 -0.25 -15.99 14.74
C ALA A 180 -1.31 -16.60 15.68
N ASP A 181 -1.43 -16.10 16.91
CA ASP A 181 -2.43 -16.55 17.89
C ASP A 181 -3.88 -16.27 17.48
N ALA A 182 -4.09 -15.33 16.56
CA ALA A 182 -5.42 -14.90 16.09
C ALA A 182 -5.80 -15.51 14.74
N ILE A 183 -4.89 -16.27 14.11
CA ILE A 183 -5.10 -16.94 12.84
C ILE A 183 -5.41 -18.43 13.09
N GLU A 184 -6.35 -18.99 12.35
CA GLU A 184 -6.63 -20.42 12.35
C GLU A 184 -5.58 -21.14 11.48
N PRO A 185 -4.78 -22.07 12.04
CA PRO A 185 -3.81 -22.82 11.25
C PRO A 185 -4.48 -23.66 10.16
N ILE A 186 -3.88 -23.69 8.98
CA ILE A 186 -4.33 -24.52 7.88
C ILE A 186 -3.70 -25.90 8.03
N THR A 187 -4.54 -26.93 8.14
CA THR A 187 -4.12 -28.32 8.18
C THR A 187 -4.43 -28.97 6.84
N ASP A 188 -3.59 -29.90 6.42
CA ASP A 188 -3.78 -30.71 5.20
C ASP A 188 -3.75 -29.90 3.87
N ALA A 189 -3.11 -28.70 3.84
CA ALA A 189 -2.89 -27.95 2.62
C ALA A 189 -1.98 -28.69 1.64
N ASP A 190 -2.35 -28.70 0.35
CA ASP A 190 -1.42 -29.10 -0.70
C ASP A 190 -0.49 -27.92 -1.05
N THR A 191 0.75 -27.98 -0.58
CA THR A 191 1.77 -26.97 -0.79
C THR A 191 2.65 -27.23 -2.01
N SER A 192 2.38 -28.29 -2.79
CA SER A 192 3.24 -28.74 -3.89
C SER A 192 3.40 -27.73 -5.03
N ASP A 193 2.45 -26.83 -5.20
CA ASP A 193 2.48 -25.76 -6.21
C ASP A 193 2.87 -24.38 -5.64
N PHE A 194 3.20 -24.29 -4.36
CA PHE A 194 3.73 -23.03 -3.80
C PHE A 194 5.06 -22.67 -4.46
N LEU A 195 5.31 -21.38 -4.67
CA LEU A 195 6.67 -20.94 -4.99
C LEU A 195 7.62 -21.31 -3.86
N PRO A 196 8.89 -21.71 -4.13
CA PRO A 196 9.77 -22.41 -3.18
C PRO A 196 9.90 -21.65 -1.89
N THR A 197 9.81 -20.60 -1.51
CA THR A 197 9.98 -19.96 -0.20
C THR A 197 8.68 -19.64 0.51
N LEU A 198 7.53 -19.89 -0.14
CA LEU A 198 6.25 -19.39 0.38
C LEU A 198 5.67 -20.28 1.48
N GLU A 199 5.98 -21.57 1.49
CA GLU A 199 5.60 -22.43 2.60
C GLU A 199 6.32 -22.01 3.90
N GLU A 200 7.63 -21.75 3.81
CA GLU A 200 8.44 -21.31 4.95
C GLU A 200 7.98 -19.93 5.47
N SER A 201 7.80 -18.95 4.58
CA SER A 201 7.36 -17.60 4.96
C SER A 201 5.88 -17.50 5.37
N GLY A 202 5.07 -18.52 5.09
CA GLY A 202 3.68 -18.67 5.57
C GLY A 202 3.56 -19.42 6.89
N THR A 203 4.67 -19.95 7.41
CA THR A 203 4.69 -20.86 8.58
C THR A 203 5.28 -20.15 9.80
N VAL A 204 4.53 -20.17 10.91
CA VAL A 204 4.98 -19.66 12.21
C VAL A 204 4.82 -20.76 13.24
N ASP A 205 5.88 -21.05 14.00
CA ASP A 205 5.91 -22.10 15.02
C ASP A 205 5.44 -23.48 14.51
N GLY A 206 5.75 -23.80 13.24
CA GLY A 206 5.38 -25.06 12.58
C GLY A 206 3.94 -25.12 12.10
N ASN A 207 3.19 -24.03 12.13
CA ASN A 207 1.83 -23.93 11.63
C ASN A 207 1.78 -23.07 10.35
N LEU A 208 1.24 -23.61 9.27
CA LEU A 208 0.92 -22.84 8.08
C LEU A 208 -0.30 -21.95 8.40
N LEU A 209 -0.16 -20.63 8.24
CA LEU A 209 -1.17 -19.67 8.66
C LEU A 209 -2.04 -19.11 7.52
N GLY A 210 -1.70 -19.36 6.28
CA GLY A 210 -2.48 -18.88 5.13
C GLY A 210 -2.03 -19.47 3.81
N TYR A 211 -2.87 -19.33 2.79
CA TYR A 211 -2.49 -19.63 1.41
C TYR A 211 -1.79 -18.43 0.79
N PRO A 212 -0.64 -18.61 0.12
CA PRO A 212 0.02 -17.53 -0.59
C PRO A 212 -0.81 -17.13 -1.82
N MET A 213 -1.26 -15.88 -1.88
CA MET A 213 -2.06 -15.41 -3.02
C MET A 213 -1.20 -14.76 -4.08
N TRP A 214 -0.19 -14.02 -3.67
CA TRP A 214 0.80 -13.47 -4.60
C TRP A 214 2.13 -13.22 -3.89
N VAL A 215 3.19 -13.16 -4.68
CA VAL A 215 4.49 -12.70 -4.25
C VAL A 215 4.84 -11.46 -5.06
N ASN A 216 5.37 -10.46 -4.38
CA ASN A 216 5.77 -9.21 -4.99
C ASN A 216 7.25 -8.93 -4.72
N ALA A 217 7.91 -8.39 -5.72
CA ALA A 217 9.25 -7.82 -5.61
C ALA A 217 9.28 -6.54 -6.44
N LYS A 218 10.17 -5.62 -6.10
CA LYS A 218 10.42 -4.49 -6.99
C LYS A 218 11.17 -4.96 -8.22
N ILE A 219 10.90 -4.30 -9.32
CA ILE A 219 11.55 -4.48 -10.61
C ILE A 219 11.88 -3.10 -11.21
N LEU A 220 12.73 -3.07 -12.19
CA LEU A 220 12.91 -1.87 -13.00
C LEU A 220 11.77 -1.76 -14.02
N ILE A 221 11.01 -0.66 -13.96
CA ILE A 221 9.99 -0.28 -14.96
C ILE A 221 10.50 0.96 -15.69
N TYR A 222 10.50 0.94 -17.03
CA TYR A 222 11.13 2.00 -17.81
C TYR A 222 10.39 2.32 -19.12
N ARG A 223 10.65 3.48 -19.67
CA ARG A 223 10.18 3.95 -20.98
C ARG A 223 11.03 3.35 -22.09
N LYS A 224 10.62 2.20 -22.65
CA LYS A 224 11.35 1.52 -23.74
C LYS A 224 11.33 2.26 -25.06
N ASP A 225 10.45 3.24 -25.22
CA ASP A 225 10.47 4.17 -26.36
C ASP A 225 11.57 5.25 -26.23
N LEU A 226 12.14 5.43 -25.04
CA LEU A 226 13.22 6.37 -24.76
C LEU A 226 14.54 5.65 -24.45
N ILE A 227 14.47 4.47 -23.83
CA ILE A 227 15.61 3.68 -23.38
C ILE A 227 15.63 2.38 -24.17
N PRO A 228 16.54 2.24 -25.15
CA PRO A 228 16.73 0.98 -25.89
C PRO A 228 17.13 -0.16 -24.96
N GLU A 229 16.78 -1.41 -25.33
CA GLU A 229 17.02 -2.60 -24.53
C GLU A 229 18.51 -2.80 -24.15
N ASP A 230 19.42 -2.48 -25.04
CA ASP A 230 20.86 -2.54 -24.79
C ASP A 230 21.41 -1.44 -23.87
N LYS A 231 20.55 -0.50 -23.47
CA LYS A 231 20.83 0.61 -22.54
C LYS A 231 20.14 0.47 -21.20
N VAL A 232 19.32 -0.58 -21.02
CA VAL A 232 18.66 -0.84 -19.73
C VAL A 232 19.72 -1.06 -18.64
N PRO A 233 19.70 -0.28 -17.56
CA PRO A 233 20.74 -0.32 -16.54
C PRO A 233 20.66 -1.61 -15.72
N LYS A 234 21.83 -2.18 -15.41
CA LYS A 234 21.96 -3.41 -14.62
C LYS A 234 22.64 -3.20 -13.27
N THR A 235 23.24 -2.04 -13.06
CA THR A 235 23.96 -1.70 -11.82
C THR A 235 23.55 -0.32 -11.31
N TRP A 236 23.85 -0.04 -10.05
CA TRP A 236 23.62 1.28 -9.44
C TRP A 236 24.27 2.41 -10.24
N ASP A 237 25.52 2.22 -10.68
CA ASP A 237 26.24 3.24 -11.44
C ASP A 237 25.60 3.49 -12.81
N GLU A 238 25.20 2.42 -13.52
CA GLU A 238 24.49 2.53 -14.79
C GLU A 238 23.12 3.20 -14.61
N TYR A 239 22.38 2.84 -13.55
CA TYR A 239 21.10 3.42 -13.23
C TYR A 239 21.21 4.92 -12.95
N LYS A 240 22.17 5.31 -12.11
CA LYS A 240 22.45 6.72 -11.82
C LYS A 240 22.87 7.50 -13.07
N ALA A 241 23.76 6.94 -13.88
CA ALA A 241 24.21 7.58 -15.13
C ALA A 241 23.05 7.79 -16.11
N LEU A 242 22.21 6.76 -16.30
CA LEU A 242 21.07 6.84 -17.20
C LEU A 242 19.99 7.78 -16.66
N ALA A 243 19.76 7.82 -15.35
CA ALA A 243 18.81 8.77 -14.73
C ALA A 243 19.20 10.22 -15.05
N LYS A 244 20.49 10.54 -14.98
CA LYS A 244 21.02 11.87 -15.34
C LYS A 244 20.86 12.15 -16.85
N GLU A 245 21.11 11.17 -17.70
CA GLU A 245 20.96 11.31 -19.16
C GLU A 245 19.49 11.55 -19.57
N MET A 246 18.54 10.87 -18.90
CA MET A 246 17.11 10.98 -19.19
C MET A 246 16.45 12.24 -18.66
N LYS A 247 17.11 13.00 -17.78
CA LYS A 247 16.58 14.25 -17.25
C LYS A 247 16.40 15.29 -18.35
N THR A 248 15.20 15.88 -18.41
CA THR A 248 14.86 17.02 -19.25
C THR A 248 14.12 18.08 -18.44
N ASP A 249 13.77 19.21 -19.04
CA ASP A 249 12.94 20.24 -18.37
C ASP A 249 11.54 19.72 -18.00
N ASP A 250 11.03 18.73 -18.74
CA ASP A 250 9.66 18.20 -18.59
C ASP A 250 9.59 16.80 -17.93
N MET A 251 10.73 16.13 -17.74
CA MET A 251 10.79 14.75 -17.28
C MET A 251 12.01 14.52 -16.37
N TYR A 252 11.79 13.83 -15.26
CA TYR A 252 12.85 13.31 -14.41
C TYR A 252 13.40 11.98 -14.92
N GLY A 253 14.61 11.65 -14.54
CA GLY A 253 15.21 10.35 -14.88
C GLY A 253 14.60 9.23 -14.06
N THR A 254 14.40 9.45 -12.76
CA THR A 254 13.87 8.46 -11.80
C THR A 254 13.18 9.12 -10.61
N THR A 255 12.75 8.28 -9.65
CA THR A 255 12.22 8.67 -8.34
C THR A 255 12.99 7.96 -7.23
N VAL A 256 12.94 8.49 -6.02
CA VAL A 256 13.42 7.84 -4.79
C VAL A 256 12.26 7.78 -3.80
N PHE A 257 12.04 6.63 -3.20
CA PHE A 257 11.02 6.47 -2.15
C PHE A 257 11.58 6.91 -0.81
N GLY A 258 11.00 7.94 -0.24
CA GLY A 258 11.40 8.48 1.07
C GLY A 258 10.26 8.47 2.08
N SER A 259 9.13 7.82 1.78
CA SER A 259 7.95 7.81 2.64
C SER A 259 7.47 6.40 2.95
N GLY A 260 7.14 6.17 4.22
CA GLY A 260 6.46 4.98 4.71
C GLY A 260 7.23 3.66 4.51
N SER A 261 6.49 2.57 4.49
CA SER A 261 7.02 1.20 4.30
C SER A 261 7.73 1.02 2.96
N ASP A 262 7.29 1.70 1.90
CA ASP A 262 7.95 1.66 0.58
C ASP A 262 9.40 2.16 0.63
N ALA A 263 9.68 3.17 1.46
CA ALA A 263 11.03 3.69 1.68
C ALA A 263 11.90 2.66 2.40
N VAL A 264 11.34 1.99 3.42
CA VAL A 264 12.04 0.89 4.13
C VAL A 264 12.34 -0.27 3.19
N CYS A 265 11.38 -0.70 2.39
CA CYS A 265 11.60 -1.76 1.40
C CYS A 265 12.68 -1.36 0.39
N SER A 266 12.75 -0.11 -0.08
CA SER A 266 13.82 0.34 -0.98
C SER A 266 15.17 0.35 -0.30
N PHE A 267 15.24 0.81 0.94
CA PHE A 267 16.46 0.77 1.75
C PHE A 267 16.98 -0.66 1.91
N LEU A 268 16.10 -1.60 2.24
CA LEU A 268 16.45 -3.00 2.41
C LEU A 268 16.80 -3.68 1.08
N ASP A 269 16.16 -3.32 -0.05
CA ASP A 269 16.55 -3.78 -1.38
C ASP A 269 18.01 -3.42 -1.69
N PHE A 270 18.37 -2.16 -1.45
CA PHE A 270 19.75 -1.70 -1.66
C PHE A 270 20.72 -2.33 -0.66
N ALA A 271 20.31 -2.57 0.60
CA ALA A 271 21.14 -3.30 1.56
C ALA A 271 21.41 -4.75 1.11
N CYS A 272 20.42 -5.45 0.57
CA CYS A 272 20.61 -6.76 -0.08
C CYS A 272 21.66 -6.68 -1.18
N GLN A 273 21.49 -5.73 -2.09
CA GLN A 273 22.37 -5.53 -3.26
C GLN A 273 23.80 -5.14 -2.84
N ALA A 274 23.97 -4.50 -1.70
CA ALA A 274 25.26 -4.18 -1.11
C ALA A 274 25.87 -5.35 -0.30
N GLY A 275 25.10 -6.44 -0.07
CA GLY A 275 25.59 -7.68 0.56
C GLY A 275 25.30 -7.78 2.05
N ALA A 276 24.18 -7.24 2.52
CA ALA A 276 23.73 -7.47 3.89
C ALA A 276 23.53 -8.98 4.15
N ASP A 277 24.10 -9.47 5.24
CA ASP A 277 23.97 -10.87 5.70
C ASP A 277 22.80 -10.96 6.70
N GLY A 278 21.61 -11.23 6.18
CA GLY A 278 20.35 -11.08 6.88
C GLY A 278 19.88 -9.62 6.91
N LEU A 279 18.56 -9.42 6.93
CA LEU A 279 17.97 -8.09 6.94
C LEU A 279 17.64 -7.67 8.38
N VAL A 280 18.20 -6.54 8.82
CA VAL A 280 18.05 -5.96 10.16
C VAL A 280 18.71 -6.80 11.25
N TYR A 281 18.65 -8.10 11.13
CA TYR A 281 19.24 -9.05 12.07
C TYR A 281 20.16 -10.03 11.34
N ASP A 282 21.35 -10.25 11.92
CA ASP A 282 22.24 -11.30 11.45
C ASP A 282 21.71 -12.72 11.80
N LYS A 283 22.38 -13.76 11.33
CA LYS A 283 22.04 -15.16 11.61
C LYS A 283 22.05 -15.53 13.10
N ASP A 284 22.78 -14.78 13.92
CA ASP A 284 22.86 -14.98 15.37
C ASP A 284 21.81 -14.15 16.11
N GLY A 285 21.06 -13.33 15.35
CA GLY A 285 19.95 -12.51 15.81
C GLY A 285 20.36 -11.17 16.41
N ASN A 286 21.56 -10.68 16.16
CA ASN A 286 21.98 -9.34 16.55
C ASN A 286 21.53 -8.33 15.49
N VAL A 287 21.23 -7.12 15.94
CA VAL A 287 20.90 -6.01 15.02
C VAL A 287 22.15 -5.61 14.23
N ASN A 288 22.10 -5.71 12.91
CA ASN A 288 23.24 -5.50 12.00
C ASN A 288 23.11 -4.27 11.09
N ILE A 289 22.14 -3.39 11.34
CA ILE A 289 21.86 -2.22 10.46
C ILE A 289 23.01 -1.19 10.40
N THR A 290 24.02 -1.29 11.24
CA THR A 290 25.21 -0.43 11.21
C THR A 290 26.33 -0.98 10.34
N ASP A 291 26.15 -2.17 9.75
CA ASP A 291 27.12 -2.77 8.85
C ASP A 291 27.22 -1.99 7.54
N GLN A 292 28.38 -2.10 6.87
CA GLN A 292 28.69 -1.30 5.68
C GLN A 292 27.62 -1.41 4.58
N PRO A 293 26.97 -2.56 4.28
CA PRO A 293 25.91 -2.66 3.29
C PRO A 293 24.73 -1.70 3.53
N TYR A 294 24.36 -1.45 4.77
CA TYR A 294 23.27 -0.52 5.09
C TYR A 294 23.71 0.95 4.94
N VAL A 295 24.96 1.25 5.26
CA VAL A 295 25.54 2.57 5.00
C VAL A 295 25.57 2.85 3.49
N ASP A 296 26.08 1.90 2.70
CA ASP A 296 26.16 2.02 1.24
C ASP A 296 24.76 2.19 0.61
N ALA A 297 23.76 1.48 1.12
CA ALA A 297 22.37 1.57 0.68
C ALA A 297 21.76 2.97 0.92
N LEU A 298 21.93 3.50 2.13
CA LEU A 298 21.43 4.85 2.45
C LEU A 298 22.22 5.94 1.72
N ASP A 299 23.54 5.82 1.61
CA ASP A 299 24.37 6.75 0.86
C ASP A 299 23.90 6.81 -0.61
N PHE A 300 23.59 5.65 -1.23
CA PHE A 300 23.05 5.62 -2.59
C PHE A 300 21.66 6.30 -2.67
N MET A 301 20.76 6.04 -1.74
CA MET A 301 19.43 6.69 -1.70
C MET A 301 19.57 8.22 -1.53
N VAL A 302 20.42 8.66 -0.61
CA VAL A 302 20.69 10.09 -0.36
C VAL A 302 21.31 10.76 -1.58
N GLU A 303 22.30 10.10 -2.21
CA GLU A 303 22.89 10.61 -3.44
C GLU A 303 21.84 10.78 -4.54
N MET A 304 21.02 9.75 -4.79
CA MET A 304 19.98 9.80 -5.82
C MET A 304 18.90 10.85 -5.52
N ALA A 305 18.50 11.02 -4.26
CA ALA A 305 17.50 12.01 -3.87
C ALA A 305 18.00 13.46 -4.03
N ASN A 306 19.31 13.69 -3.92
CA ASN A 306 19.92 15.00 -4.07
C ASN A 306 20.30 15.37 -5.52
N GLU A 307 20.18 14.43 -6.46
CA GLU A 307 20.43 14.69 -7.88
C GLU A 307 19.24 15.39 -8.54
N ASP A 308 19.49 16.28 -9.46
CA ASP A 308 18.45 17.02 -10.19
C ASP A 308 17.61 16.15 -11.15
N CYS A 309 18.04 14.92 -11.38
CA CYS A 309 17.30 13.90 -12.13
C CYS A 309 16.18 13.21 -11.33
N THR A 310 16.02 13.56 -10.06
CA THR A 310 14.98 13.06 -9.13
C THR A 310 14.10 14.24 -8.67
N PRO A 311 12.78 14.06 -8.48
CA PRO A 311 11.92 15.08 -7.88
C PRO A 311 12.43 15.52 -6.51
N SER A 312 12.34 16.82 -6.21
CA SER A 312 12.83 17.40 -4.95
C SER A 312 11.99 17.06 -3.72
N ASP A 313 10.87 16.40 -3.89
CA ASP A 313 9.92 15.99 -2.84
C ASP A 313 10.00 14.49 -2.52
N SER A 314 11.20 13.90 -2.65
CA SER A 314 11.44 12.48 -2.36
C SER A 314 10.91 12.04 -0.99
N LEU A 315 10.96 12.91 0.03
CA LEU A 315 10.39 12.63 1.36
C LEU A 315 8.85 12.41 1.37
N ALA A 316 8.15 12.82 0.32
CA ALA A 316 6.71 12.60 0.17
C ALA A 316 6.41 11.56 -0.92
N THR A 317 7.44 10.93 -1.50
CA THR A 317 7.30 9.98 -2.60
C THR A 317 7.30 8.55 -2.06
N ALA A 318 6.23 7.83 -2.33
CA ALA A 318 6.10 6.39 -2.17
C ALA A 318 5.84 5.74 -3.53
N SER A 319 5.50 4.47 -3.55
CA SER A 319 5.26 3.70 -4.79
C SER A 319 4.14 4.30 -5.66
N THR A 320 3.07 4.77 -5.04
CA THR A 320 1.90 5.34 -5.74
C THR A 320 2.24 6.67 -6.41
N GLU A 321 2.91 7.59 -5.72
CA GLU A 321 3.31 8.88 -6.28
C GLU A 321 4.31 8.69 -7.43
N SER A 322 5.26 7.77 -7.28
CA SER A 322 6.19 7.39 -8.35
C SER A 322 5.46 6.86 -9.57
N GLN A 323 4.50 5.95 -9.35
CA GLN A 323 3.67 5.39 -10.42
C GLN A 323 2.84 6.45 -11.15
N GLU A 324 2.25 7.39 -10.42
CA GLU A 324 1.51 8.50 -11.02
C GLU A 324 2.42 9.37 -11.91
N LEU A 325 3.63 9.68 -11.46
CA LEU A 325 4.61 10.41 -12.25
C LEU A 325 5.00 9.64 -13.52
N PHE A 326 5.24 8.33 -13.41
CA PHE A 326 5.56 7.48 -14.54
C PHE A 326 4.41 7.40 -15.54
N ASN A 327 3.19 7.12 -15.09
CA ASN A 327 1.99 7.03 -15.91
C ASN A 327 1.66 8.35 -16.65
N ASN A 328 2.06 9.49 -16.08
CA ASN A 328 1.92 10.79 -16.70
C ASN A 328 3.13 11.16 -17.62
N GLY A 329 4.07 10.25 -17.81
CA GLY A 329 5.26 10.46 -18.64
C GLY A 329 6.24 11.49 -18.07
N LYS A 330 6.24 11.67 -16.75
CA LYS A 330 7.10 12.62 -16.03
C LYS A 330 8.39 11.99 -15.49
N VAL A 331 8.51 10.69 -15.57
CA VAL A 331 9.67 9.91 -15.14
C VAL A 331 10.04 8.90 -16.21
N ALA A 332 11.32 8.75 -16.51
CA ALA A 332 11.81 7.84 -17.55
C ALA A 332 11.91 6.39 -17.07
N MET A 333 12.26 6.17 -15.81
CA MET A 333 12.38 4.85 -15.20
C MET A 333 12.15 4.93 -13.69
N GLN A 334 11.72 3.81 -13.07
CA GLN A 334 11.50 3.68 -11.65
C GLN A 334 11.82 2.26 -11.18
N LEU A 335 12.31 2.12 -9.95
CA LEU A 335 12.35 0.85 -9.23
C LEU A 335 11.06 0.76 -8.41
N ASN A 336 10.11 -0.05 -8.86
CA ASN A 336 8.78 -0.09 -8.25
C ASN A 336 8.23 -1.52 -8.21
N TRP A 337 7.19 -1.71 -7.40
CA TRP A 337 6.52 -2.98 -7.26
C TRP A 337 6.01 -3.51 -8.60
N SER A 338 6.20 -4.78 -8.86
CA SER A 338 5.89 -5.41 -10.15
C SER A 338 4.42 -5.28 -10.55
N HIS A 339 3.49 -5.24 -9.59
CA HIS A 339 2.06 -5.05 -9.85
C HIS A 339 1.73 -3.67 -10.44
N GLN A 340 2.65 -2.72 -10.40
CA GLN A 340 2.49 -1.42 -11.04
C GLN A 340 2.72 -1.45 -12.56
N TYR A 341 3.38 -2.50 -13.09
CA TYR A 341 3.68 -2.61 -14.52
C TYR A 341 2.42 -2.65 -15.41
N PRO A 342 1.39 -3.47 -15.13
CA PRO A 342 0.17 -3.45 -15.93
C PRO A 342 -0.51 -2.09 -15.98
N ALA A 343 -0.54 -1.35 -14.88
CA ALA A 343 -1.11 0.01 -14.84
C ALA A 343 -0.29 1.00 -15.68
N ALA A 344 1.04 0.86 -15.72
CA ALA A 344 1.90 1.65 -16.59
C ALA A 344 1.64 1.34 -18.08
N VAL A 345 1.47 0.06 -18.42
CA VAL A 345 1.11 -0.38 -19.77
C VAL A 345 -0.26 0.15 -20.19
N GLU A 346 -1.25 0.14 -19.31
CA GLU A 346 -2.57 0.71 -19.57
C GLU A 346 -2.49 2.22 -19.83
N ALA A 347 -1.71 2.94 -19.04
CA ALA A 347 -1.60 4.40 -19.12
C ALA A 347 -0.82 4.89 -20.35
N LEU A 348 0.28 4.24 -20.69
CA LEU A 348 1.23 4.73 -21.70
C LEU A 348 1.20 3.92 -23.01
N GLY A 349 0.78 2.67 -22.95
CA GLY A 349 0.81 1.72 -24.07
C GLY A 349 1.94 0.71 -23.97
N ALA A 350 1.66 -0.54 -24.37
CA ALA A 350 2.60 -1.65 -24.33
C ALA A 350 3.85 -1.43 -25.23
N ASP A 351 3.76 -0.55 -26.20
CA ASP A 351 4.87 -0.16 -27.08
C ASP A 351 5.87 0.79 -26.39
N LYS A 352 5.51 1.39 -25.25
CA LYS A 352 6.33 2.38 -24.55
C LYS A 352 6.86 1.93 -23.19
N VAL A 353 6.27 0.91 -22.60
CA VAL A 353 6.64 0.45 -21.27
C VAL A 353 7.41 -0.86 -21.37
N GLY A 354 8.56 -0.92 -20.74
CA GLY A 354 9.37 -2.12 -20.56
C GLY A 354 9.64 -2.37 -19.08
N CYS A 355 10.06 -3.58 -18.74
CA CYS A 355 10.54 -3.92 -17.41
C CYS A 355 11.79 -4.81 -17.52
N ALA A 356 12.54 -4.86 -16.42
CA ALA A 356 13.70 -5.70 -16.23
C ALA A 356 13.83 -6.11 -14.76
N PRO A 357 14.58 -7.15 -14.41
CA PRO A 357 14.92 -7.46 -13.04
C PRO A 357 15.54 -6.28 -12.29
N MET A 358 15.61 -6.36 -10.97
CA MET A 358 16.26 -5.35 -10.14
C MET A 358 17.76 -5.21 -10.50
N ILE A 359 18.24 -4.00 -10.31
CA ILE A 359 19.65 -3.66 -10.56
C ILE A 359 20.56 -4.27 -9.49
N ALA A 360 21.85 -4.37 -9.78
CA ALA A 360 22.88 -4.89 -8.90
C ALA A 360 23.63 -3.78 -8.18
N GLY A 361 23.87 -3.98 -6.88
CA GLY A 361 24.87 -3.25 -6.12
C GLY A 361 26.23 -3.94 -6.15
N SER A 362 27.06 -3.67 -5.14
CA SER A 362 28.43 -4.21 -5.05
C SER A 362 28.49 -5.73 -4.85
N ALA A 363 27.46 -6.34 -4.28
CA ALA A 363 27.39 -7.79 -4.03
C ALA A 363 26.56 -8.55 -5.08
N GLY A 364 25.73 -7.87 -5.84
CA GLY A 364 24.89 -8.47 -6.87
C GLY A 364 23.49 -7.85 -6.96
N ALA A 365 22.66 -8.42 -7.84
CA ALA A 365 21.26 -8.05 -7.92
C ALA A 365 20.43 -8.77 -6.82
N GLY A 366 19.29 -8.19 -6.48
CA GLY A 366 18.35 -8.76 -5.53
C GLY A 366 17.36 -7.72 -5.01
N ALA A 367 16.35 -8.20 -4.31
CA ALA A 367 15.34 -7.38 -3.67
C ALA A 367 14.79 -8.06 -2.41
N THR A 368 14.09 -7.29 -1.59
CA THR A 368 13.25 -7.84 -0.55
C THR A 368 12.01 -8.48 -1.15
N THR A 369 11.59 -9.62 -0.62
CA THR A 369 10.39 -10.29 -1.06
C THR A 369 9.19 -9.90 -0.21
N GLY A 370 8.03 -9.80 -0.82
CA GLY A 370 6.79 -9.40 -0.17
C GLY A 370 5.63 -10.33 -0.50
N PRO A 371 5.64 -11.62 -0.03
CA PRO A 371 4.49 -12.50 -0.19
C PRO A 371 3.33 -12.07 0.70
N TRP A 372 2.11 -12.32 0.22
CA TRP A 372 0.87 -12.06 0.91
C TRP A 372 0.05 -13.33 1.04
N TYR A 373 -0.60 -13.48 2.17
CA TYR A 373 -1.34 -14.68 2.55
C TYR A 373 -2.79 -14.36 2.87
N GLU A 374 -3.70 -15.17 2.35
CA GLU A 374 -5.08 -15.18 2.81
C GLU A 374 -5.21 -16.07 4.04
N CYS A 375 -5.55 -15.45 5.15
CA CYS A 375 -5.61 -16.08 6.47
C CYS A 375 -7.05 -16.14 6.98
N VAL A 376 -7.45 -17.28 7.53
CA VAL A 376 -8.73 -17.44 8.23
C VAL A 376 -8.58 -16.94 9.67
N MET A 377 -9.49 -16.05 10.10
CA MET A 377 -9.43 -15.52 11.46
C MET A 377 -9.98 -16.53 12.48
N LYS A 378 -9.22 -16.80 13.55
CA LYS A 378 -9.52 -17.80 14.56
C LYS A 378 -10.85 -17.59 15.28
N ASN A 379 -11.25 -16.33 15.44
CA ASN A 379 -12.51 -15.94 16.08
C ASN A 379 -13.69 -15.83 15.08
N SER A 380 -13.50 -16.19 13.83
CA SER A 380 -14.60 -16.26 12.86
C SER A 380 -15.64 -17.30 13.31
N GLU A 381 -16.92 -16.95 13.21
CA GLU A 381 -18.04 -17.88 13.39
C GLU A 381 -18.29 -18.71 12.12
N ASN A 382 -17.64 -18.35 10.99
CA ASN A 382 -17.82 -18.95 9.65
C ASN A 382 -16.57 -19.65 9.13
N LYS A 383 -15.71 -20.21 10.00
CA LYS A 383 -14.38 -20.74 9.66
C LYS A 383 -14.37 -21.70 8.46
N ASP A 384 -15.30 -22.67 8.44
CA ASP A 384 -15.35 -23.66 7.36
C ASP A 384 -15.63 -23.00 5.99
N MET A 385 -16.49 -21.98 5.98
CA MET A 385 -16.82 -21.24 4.77
C MET A 385 -15.69 -20.26 4.39
N ALA A 386 -15.04 -19.66 5.38
CA ALA A 386 -13.87 -18.80 5.20
C ALA A 386 -12.69 -19.59 4.60
N LEU A 387 -12.38 -20.78 5.15
CA LEU A 387 -11.34 -21.66 4.60
C LEU A 387 -11.67 -22.06 3.17
N LYS A 388 -12.91 -22.49 2.93
CA LYS A 388 -13.35 -22.85 1.57
C LYS A 388 -13.23 -21.70 0.58
N TYR A 389 -13.43 -20.46 1.02
CA TYR A 389 -13.24 -19.29 0.14
C TYR A 389 -11.76 -19.01 -0.10
N VAL A 390 -10.91 -19.15 0.90
CA VAL A 390 -9.45 -18.99 0.76
C VAL A 390 -8.90 -20.05 -0.23
N GLU A 391 -9.31 -21.31 -0.09
CA GLU A 391 -8.97 -22.38 -1.04
C GLU A 391 -9.50 -22.08 -2.45
N TYR A 392 -10.73 -21.58 -2.55
CA TYR A 392 -11.33 -21.19 -3.83
C TYR A 392 -10.52 -20.07 -4.51
N MET A 393 -10.13 -19.04 -3.77
CA MET A 393 -9.28 -17.97 -4.32
C MET A 393 -7.92 -18.51 -4.78
N TYR A 394 -7.31 -19.41 -4.00
CA TYR A 394 -6.04 -20.02 -4.36
C TYR A 394 -6.15 -20.91 -5.62
N ASP A 395 -7.17 -21.74 -5.71
CA ASP A 395 -7.38 -22.64 -6.85
C ASP A 395 -7.66 -21.89 -8.15
N HIS A 396 -8.34 -20.76 -8.04
CA HIS A 396 -8.77 -19.93 -9.18
C HIS A 396 -7.93 -18.68 -9.41
N ASN A 397 -6.86 -18.45 -8.63
CA ASN A 397 -6.08 -17.22 -8.77
C ASN A 397 -5.48 -17.06 -10.19
N ALA A 398 -5.11 -18.16 -10.84
CA ALA A 398 -4.62 -18.15 -12.21
C ALA A 398 -5.63 -17.57 -13.21
N ASP A 399 -6.90 -17.96 -13.07
CA ASP A 399 -7.97 -17.57 -14.00
C ASP A 399 -8.27 -16.06 -13.92
N TYR A 400 -8.25 -15.50 -12.70
CA TYR A 400 -8.55 -14.09 -12.43
C TYR A 400 -7.33 -13.20 -12.54
N MET A 401 -6.17 -13.65 -12.08
CA MET A 401 -4.91 -12.89 -12.16
C MET A 401 -4.36 -12.83 -13.58
N ASN A 402 -4.69 -13.76 -14.47
CA ASN A 402 -4.35 -13.69 -15.89
C ASN A 402 -4.92 -12.44 -16.59
N GLY A 403 -5.90 -11.77 -16.02
CA GLY A 403 -6.47 -10.53 -16.56
C GLY A 403 -5.72 -9.26 -16.19
N THR A 404 -5.17 -9.15 -14.97
CA THR A 404 -4.73 -7.85 -14.43
C THR A 404 -3.36 -7.82 -13.76
N LEU A 405 -2.93 -8.82 -13.00
CA LEU A 405 -1.75 -8.65 -12.13
C LEU A 405 -0.71 -9.78 -12.18
N LYS A 406 -1.07 -10.98 -12.57
CA LYS A 406 -0.21 -12.14 -12.93
C LYS A 406 0.99 -12.45 -12.00
N ILE A 407 0.83 -12.23 -10.71
CA ILE A 407 1.86 -12.44 -9.69
C ILE A 407 1.38 -13.41 -8.59
N ALA A 408 0.73 -14.50 -9.02
CA ALA A 408 0.23 -15.55 -8.12
C ALA A 408 1.34 -16.16 -7.25
N GLY A 409 0.96 -16.72 -6.11
CA GLY A 409 1.88 -17.47 -5.24
C GLY A 409 2.16 -18.91 -5.70
N ARG A 410 1.92 -19.24 -6.97
CA ARG A 410 1.96 -20.60 -7.54
C ARG A 410 3.00 -20.74 -8.64
N THR A 411 3.84 -21.76 -8.55
CA THR A 411 4.87 -22.06 -9.54
C THR A 411 4.28 -22.27 -10.94
N SER A 412 3.20 -23.06 -11.04
CA SER A 412 2.54 -23.36 -12.32
C SER A 412 2.01 -22.10 -13.01
N VAL A 413 1.48 -21.14 -12.25
CA VAL A 413 0.94 -19.89 -12.78
C VAL A 413 2.05 -18.98 -13.32
N TYR A 414 3.16 -18.84 -12.60
CA TYR A 414 4.31 -18.06 -13.08
C TYR A 414 4.92 -18.64 -14.35
N GLU A 415 5.08 -19.96 -14.41
CA GLU A 415 5.62 -20.63 -15.58
C GLU A 415 4.77 -20.46 -16.83
N GLU A 416 3.45 -20.44 -16.69
CA GLU A 416 2.54 -20.20 -17.82
C GLU A 416 2.46 -18.70 -18.17
N ALA A 417 2.28 -17.83 -17.17
CA ALA A 417 2.13 -16.41 -17.37
C ALA A 417 3.34 -15.79 -18.08
N GLY A 418 4.55 -16.18 -17.73
CA GLY A 418 5.77 -15.66 -18.36
C GLY A 418 5.93 -15.98 -19.84
N LYS A 419 5.15 -16.93 -20.38
CA LYS A 419 5.14 -17.26 -21.81
C LYS A 419 4.25 -16.34 -22.65
N GLU A 420 3.39 -15.57 -22.02
CA GLU A 420 2.44 -14.70 -22.71
C GLU A 420 2.99 -13.28 -22.89
N ALA A 421 2.78 -12.70 -24.07
CA ALA A 421 3.16 -11.32 -24.34
C ALA A 421 2.34 -10.35 -23.46
N GLY A 422 3.02 -9.37 -22.85
CA GLY A 422 2.42 -8.42 -21.92
C GLY A 422 2.60 -8.82 -20.45
N ASN A 423 3.22 -9.98 -20.17
CA ASN A 423 3.52 -10.47 -18.84
C ASN A 423 5.01 -10.47 -18.51
N GLU A 424 5.78 -9.68 -19.21
CA GLU A 424 7.23 -9.58 -19.03
C GLU A 424 7.62 -9.30 -17.56
N HIS A 425 6.75 -8.63 -16.82
CA HIS A 425 6.97 -8.35 -15.39
C HIS A 425 6.98 -9.60 -14.52
N THR A 426 6.27 -10.67 -14.89
CA THR A 426 6.32 -11.94 -14.13
C THR A 426 7.69 -12.57 -14.25
N THR A 427 8.28 -12.57 -15.45
CA THR A 427 9.65 -13.04 -15.67
C THR A 427 10.64 -12.17 -14.90
N ALA A 428 10.50 -10.84 -14.95
CA ALA A 428 11.38 -9.92 -14.22
C ALA A 428 11.31 -10.14 -12.68
N VAL A 429 10.12 -10.45 -12.14
CA VAL A 429 9.96 -10.82 -10.73
C VAL A 429 10.69 -12.12 -10.41
N LEU A 430 10.45 -13.18 -11.20
CA LEU A 430 11.10 -14.47 -10.98
C LEU A 430 12.63 -14.35 -11.06
N ASP A 431 13.13 -13.64 -12.05
CA ASP A 431 14.57 -13.40 -12.20
C ASP A 431 15.10 -12.64 -10.97
N THR A 432 14.38 -11.62 -10.49
CA THR A 432 14.76 -10.90 -9.27
C THR A 432 14.74 -11.80 -8.02
N LEU A 433 13.68 -12.60 -7.85
CA LEU A 433 13.56 -13.51 -6.69
C LEU A 433 14.62 -14.61 -6.67
N ASN A 434 15.08 -15.04 -7.84
CA ASN A 434 16.13 -16.07 -8.00
C ASN A 434 17.54 -15.51 -7.84
N GLU A 435 17.70 -14.19 -7.75
CA GLU A 435 19.00 -13.58 -7.49
C GLU A 435 19.49 -13.92 -6.09
N LYS A 436 20.81 -14.17 -5.99
CA LYS A 436 21.44 -14.61 -4.73
C LYS A 436 21.22 -13.64 -3.57
N GLN A 437 21.11 -12.36 -3.86
CA GLN A 437 20.98 -11.33 -2.83
C GLN A 437 19.52 -11.07 -2.43
N SER A 438 18.55 -11.72 -3.08
CA SER A 438 17.14 -11.60 -2.68
C SER A 438 16.89 -12.28 -1.34
N GLN A 439 16.26 -11.57 -0.42
CA GLN A 439 16.01 -12.02 0.95
C GLN A 439 14.60 -11.61 1.41
N PRO A 440 13.93 -12.42 2.23
CA PRO A 440 12.68 -12.00 2.87
C PRO A 440 12.98 -10.94 3.94
N ARG A 441 12.05 -10.01 4.16
CA ARG A 441 12.07 -9.15 5.34
C ARG A 441 11.94 -10.00 6.62
N PRO A 442 12.38 -9.54 7.80
CA PRO A 442 12.26 -10.32 9.03
C PRO A 442 10.80 -10.59 9.42
N MET A 443 10.45 -11.84 9.63
CA MET A 443 9.14 -12.25 10.17
C MET A 443 9.22 -12.34 11.70
N ILE A 444 9.06 -11.21 12.37
CA ILE A 444 9.11 -11.08 13.83
C ILE A 444 7.88 -10.36 14.36
N SER A 445 7.46 -10.68 15.58
CA SER A 445 6.24 -10.11 16.17
C SER A 445 6.29 -8.59 16.36
N THR A 446 7.48 -8.01 16.39
CA THR A 446 7.74 -6.58 16.59
C THR A 446 8.01 -5.82 15.27
N TRP A 447 7.85 -6.47 14.11
CA TRP A 447 8.23 -5.87 12.82
C TRP A 447 7.65 -4.47 12.60
N SER A 448 6.38 -4.24 12.91
CA SER A 448 5.75 -2.93 12.69
C SER A 448 6.43 -1.80 13.47
N GLN A 449 7.01 -2.10 14.64
CA GLN A 449 7.76 -1.13 15.43
C GLN A 449 9.16 -0.91 14.85
N VAL A 450 9.83 -1.97 14.43
CA VAL A 450 11.11 -1.91 13.74
C VAL A 450 11.00 -1.16 12.42
N GLU A 451 9.99 -1.43 11.63
CA GLU A 451 9.72 -0.73 10.36
C GLU A 451 9.49 0.78 10.57
N GLN A 452 8.82 1.16 11.67
CA GLN A 452 8.65 2.58 12.01
C GLN A 452 9.99 3.26 12.33
N VAL A 453 10.90 2.59 13.05
CA VAL A 453 12.26 3.11 13.29
C VAL A 453 13.01 3.28 11.97
N LEU A 454 12.98 2.25 11.11
CA LEU A 454 13.64 2.29 9.79
C LEU A 454 13.06 3.36 8.86
N THR A 455 11.75 3.61 8.92
CA THR A 455 11.12 4.73 8.21
C THR A 455 11.74 6.07 8.66
N GLY A 456 11.87 6.27 9.98
CA GLY A 456 12.53 7.46 10.55
C GLY A 456 14.00 7.59 10.15
N VAL A 457 14.71 6.47 9.98
CA VAL A 457 16.09 6.44 9.45
C VAL A 457 16.15 7.00 8.04
N VAL A 458 15.32 6.46 7.12
CA VAL A 458 15.32 6.91 5.72
C VAL A 458 14.93 8.37 5.63
N GLU A 459 13.84 8.78 6.29
CA GLU A 459 13.38 10.17 6.30
C GLU A 459 14.45 11.13 6.83
N SER A 460 15.15 10.76 7.91
CA SER A 460 16.19 11.58 8.51
C SER A 460 17.39 11.74 7.58
N CYS A 461 17.88 10.64 7.00
CA CYS A 461 19.03 10.66 6.09
C CYS A 461 18.72 11.42 4.80
N LEU A 462 17.55 11.22 4.18
CA LEU A 462 17.10 12.01 3.04
C LEU A 462 16.89 13.49 3.39
N GLY A 463 16.57 13.79 4.66
CA GLY A 463 16.49 15.13 5.23
C GLY A 463 17.84 15.77 5.54
N GLY A 464 18.96 15.06 5.33
CA GLY A 464 20.34 15.55 5.49
C GLY A 464 21.01 15.19 6.81
N ALA A 465 20.46 14.25 7.59
CA ALA A 465 21.14 13.71 8.76
C ALA A 465 22.34 12.83 8.35
N ASP A 466 23.33 12.70 9.25
CA ASP A 466 24.45 11.79 9.04
C ASP A 466 23.99 10.33 9.07
N VAL A 467 24.33 9.58 8.02
CA VAL A 467 23.87 8.19 7.83
C VAL A 467 24.36 7.29 8.97
N LYS A 468 25.62 7.38 9.35
CA LYS A 468 26.21 6.48 10.38
C LYS A 468 25.65 6.80 11.76
N GLU A 469 25.58 8.07 12.13
CA GLU A 469 25.01 8.49 13.42
C GLU A 469 23.52 8.09 13.53
N THR A 470 22.78 8.21 12.44
CA THR A 470 21.36 7.81 12.40
C THR A 470 21.19 6.31 12.55
N LEU A 471 22.00 5.50 11.86
CA LEU A 471 21.97 4.04 11.97
C LEU A 471 22.38 3.55 13.37
N GLU A 472 23.39 4.16 14.00
CA GLU A 472 23.77 3.81 15.37
C GLU A 472 22.64 4.08 16.37
N SER A 473 21.98 5.24 16.26
CA SER A 473 20.82 5.55 17.11
C SER A 473 19.67 4.59 16.89
N ALA A 474 19.36 4.25 15.62
CA ALA A 474 18.30 3.33 15.27
C ALA A 474 18.60 1.89 15.76
N LYS A 475 19.87 1.48 15.74
CA LYS A 475 20.29 0.18 16.30
C LYS A 475 19.93 0.07 17.77
N GLU A 476 20.27 1.08 18.58
CA GLU A 476 19.93 1.10 20.01
C GLU A 476 18.42 1.02 20.24
N GLU A 477 17.63 1.69 19.40
CA GLU A 477 16.18 1.67 19.49
C GLU A 477 15.59 0.31 19.10
N ILE A 478 16.08 -0.31 18.02
CA ILE A 478 15.65 -1.66 17.58
C ILE A 478 16.04 -2.72 18.63
N GLU A 479 17.24 -2.64 19.20
CA GLU A 479 17.67 -3.53 20.29
C GLU A 479 16.77 -3.41 21.52
N ALA A 480 16.26 -2.21 21.82
CA ALA A 480 15.33 -1.97 22.93
C ALA A 480 13.91 -2.50 22.65
N ILE A 481 13.48 -2.53 21.39
CA ILE A 481 12.19 -3.13 20.97
C ILE A 481 12.26 -4.66 21.18
N GLY A 482 13.36 -5.29 20.79
CA GLY A 482 13.50 -6.75 20.78
C GLY A 482 12.85 -7.39 19.56
N LYS A 483 12.71 -8.71 19.61
CA LYS A 483 12.16 -9.53 18.50
C LYS A 483 10.75 -9.98 18.74
#